data_335ebc99ae95b600bac0a7e2b65b8094
#
_entry.id   335ebc99ae95b600bac0a7e2b65b8094
#
_cell.length_a   1.000
_cell.length_b   1.000
_cell.length_c   1.000
_cell.angle_alpha   90.00
_cell.angle_beta   90.00
_cell.angle_gamma   90.00
#
_symmetry.space_group_name_H-M   'P 1'
#
loop_
_entity.id
_entity.type
_entity.pdbx_description
1 polymer ?
#
loop_
_entity_poly.entity_id
_entity_poly.type
_entity_poly.pdbx_seq_one_letter_code
_entity_poly.pdbx_strand_id
1 'polypeptide(L)'
;MSGMLSVLRFPFSHFRSNMIGTIVNTCTIIIGSLAGAKLKQRIRPEWQGVLYTAMGLASLALGFNAVCKNMPESRYPVLFVISLALGSLLGTMMNLAGRFDALVDKLKRKKQTASTNKPSGQNLAQGLSTGILLYCIGTLSILGPINSALLGDETFLLTNATLDLVTSAVLAATYGYGMVWAAPVLFCWQGTWYMLAKMFGNVIPDEMLCEMSIVGGTLIAASGLGILDIKDCKTLNLLPSLFVPVVFFLINNLVENLNLW
;
A
#
# COMPACT_ATOMS: atom_id res chain seq x y z
N MET A 1 48.49 -7.00 -12.20
CA MET A 1 47.28 -7.61 -12.76
C MET A 1 46.41 -8.23 -11.70
N SER A 2 46.07 -7.50 -10.62
CA SER A 2 45.28 -8.03 -9.50
C SER A 2 44.19 -7.03 -9.02
N GLY A 3 43.85 -6.02 -9.81
CA GLY A 3 42.92 -4.98 -9.43
C GLY A 3 41.62 -4.88 -10.24
N MET A 4 41.32 -5.79 -11.14
CA MET A 4 40.21 -5.68 -12.11
C MET A 4 39.11 -6.74 -11.92
N LEU A 5 39.20 -7.55 -10.86
CA LEU A 5 38.22 -8.60 -10.56
C LEU A 5 37.34 -8.33 -9.35
N SER A 6 37.47 -7.16 -8.72
CA SER A 6 36.62 -6.79 -7.55
C SER A 6 35.35 -6.00 -7.89
N VAL A 7 35.11 -5.65 -9.15
CA VAL A 7 33.97 -4.83 -9.61
C VAL A 7 32.74 -5.65 -10.03
N LEU A 8 32.85 -6.98 -10.07
CA LEU A 8 31.76 -7.88 -10.47
C LEU A 8 31.18 -8.72 -9.30
N ARG A 9 31.11 -8.16 -8.12
CA ARG A 9 30.20 -8.70 -7.08
C ARG A 9 28.83 -8.05 -7.23
N PHE A 10 28.09 -8.46 -8.24
CA PHE A 10 26.65 -8.33 -8.23
C PHE A 10 26.11 -9.11 -7.03
N PRO A 11 25.40 -8.48 -6.11
CA PRO A 11 24.76 -9.21 -5.03
C PRO A 11 23.54 -9.95 -5.59
N PHE A 12 23.76 -11.13 -6.15
CA PHE A 12 22.69 -12.05 -6.58
C PHE A 12 21.83 -12.56 -5.42
N SER A 13 22.05 -12.08 -4.18
CA SER A 13 21.25 -12.44 -3.00
C SER A 13 19.91 -11.74 -2.91
N HIS A 14 19.67 -10.63 -3.62
CA HIS A 14 18.39 -9.90 -3.61
C HIS A 14 17.33 -10.43 -4.56
N PHE A 15 17.63 -11.42 -5.39
CA PHE A 15 16.71 -11.90 -6.44
C PHE A 15 15.67 -12.92 -5.96
N ARG A 16 15.52 -13.12 -4.63
CA ARG A 16 14.57 -14.07 -4.03
C ARG A 16 13.45 -13.40 -3.21
N SER A 17 12.90 -12.32 -3.69
CA SER A 17 11.62 -11.87 -3.16
C SER A 17 10.51 -12.70 -3.81
N ASN A 18 9.93 -13.61 -3.06
CA ASN A 18 8.96 -14.61 -3.52
C ASN A 18 7.50 -14.17 -3.31
N MET A 19 7.14 -12.88 -3.38
CA MET A 19 5.78 -12.38 -3.10
C MET A 19 5.21 -12.90 -1.75
N ILE A 20 6.09 -13.21 -0.79
CA ILE A 20 5.70 -13.83 0.48
C ILE A 20 4.68 -12.97 1.22
N GLY A 21 4.91 -11.66 1.30
CA GLY A 21 4.00 -10.75 1.97
C GLY A 21 2.62 -10.68 1.32
N THR A 22 2.54 -10.70 -0.02
CA THR A 22 1.26 -10.75 -0.75
C THR A 22 0.51 -12.06 -0.48
N ILE A 23 1.23 -13.19 -0.46
CA ILE A 23 0.63 -14.50 -0.14
C ILE A 23 0.13 -14.51 1.31
N VAL A 24 0.96 -14.05 2.25
CA VAL A 24 0.59 -13.93 3.67
C VAL A 24 -0.64 -13.03 3.82
N ASN A 25 -0.67 -11.87 3.17
CA ASN A 25 -1.81 -10.97 3.24
C ASN A 25 -3.09 -11.61 2.68
N THR A 26 -3.00 -12.32 1.58
CA THR A 26 -4.13 -13.07 1.03
C THR A 26 -4.63 -14.13 2.00
N CYS A 27 -3.72 -14.87 2.62
CA CYS A 27 -4.06 -15.88 3.63
C CYS A 27 -4.72 -15.25 4.87
N THR A 28 -4.26 -14.09 5.33
CA THR A 28 -4.83 -13.41 6.50
C THR A 28 -6.27 -12.97 6.25
N ILE A 29 -6.60 -12.50 5.04
CA ILE A 29 -8.00 -12.19 4.67
C ILE A 29 -8.86 -13.46 4.71
N ILE A 30 -8.38 -14.59 4.19
CA ILE A 30 -9.11 -15.85 4.24
C ILE A 30 -9.34 -16.29 5.68
N ILE A 31 -8.28 -16.31 6.50
CA ILE A 31 -8.33 -16.71 7.91
C ILE A 31 -9.25 -15.77 8.69
N GLY A 32 -9.08 -14.47 8.54
CA GLY A 32 -9.89 -13.46 9.20
C GLY A 32 -11.36 -13.58 8.82
N SER A 33 -11.65 -13.75 7.53
CA SER A 33 -13.02 -13.92 7.05
C SER A 33 -13.68 -15.19 7.61
N LEU A 34 -12.96 -16.31 7.64
CA LEU A 34 -13.50 -17.57 8.20
C LEU A 34 -13.69 -17.47 9.72
N ALA A 35 -12.73 -16.89 10.44
CA ALA A 35 -12.82 -16.70 11.88
C ALA A 35 -13.96 -15.73 12.24
N GLY A 36 -14.03 -14.58 11.55
CA GLY A 36 -15.07 -13.57 11.77
C GLY A 36 -16.47 -14.11 11.51
N ALA A 37 -16.67 -14.84 10.40
CA ALA A 37 -17.96 -15.44 10.08
C ALA A 37 -18.41 -16.49 11.11
N LYS A 38 -17.47 -17.23 11.72
CA LYS A 38 -17.79 -18.14 12.84
C LYS A 38 -18.13 -17.40 14.13
N LEU A 39 -17.46 -16.29 14.39
CA LEU A 39 -17.62 -15.51 15.62
C LEU A 39 -18.94 -14.73 15.66
N LYS A 40 -19.61 -14.49 14.51
CA LYS A 40 -20.91 -13.79 14.38
C LYS A 40 -21.17 -12.82 15.55
N GLN A 41 -21.14 -11.55 15.35
CA GLN A 41 -21.52 -10.52 16.35
C GLN A 41 -20.85 -10.58 17.77
N ARG A 42 -19.91 -11.52 18.01
CA ARG A 42 -19.20 -11.63 19.30
C ARG A 42 -18.00 -10.67 19.42
N ILE A 43 -17.56 -10.06 18.29
CA ILE A 43 -16.45 -9.10 18.30
C ILE A 43 -16.98 -7.76 18.83
N ARG A 44 -16.61 -7.43 20.06
CA ARG A 44 -17.01 -6.15 20.67
C ARG A 44 -16.37 -4.98 19.94
N PRO A 45 -17.11 -3.86 19.70
CA PRO A 45 -16.58 -2.65 19.07
C PRO A 45 -15.33 -2.09 19.77
N GLU A 46 -15.26 -2.26 21.09
CA GLU A 46 -14.13 -1.83 21.92
C GLU A 46 -12.80 -2.49 21.48
N TRP A 47 -12.82 -3.78 21.19
CA TRP A 47 -11.64 -4.52 20.76
C TRP A 47 -11.20 -4.09 19.36
N GLN A 48 -12.15 -3.76 18.48
CA GLN A 48 -11.85 -3.23 17.15
C GLN A 48 -11.09 -1.90 17.27
N GLY A 49 -11.56 -0.98 18.12
CA GLY A 49 -10.90 0.31 18.34
C GLY A 49 -9.47 0.16 18.83
N VAL A 50 -9.22 -0.74 19.82
CA VAL A 50 -7.88 -1.00 20.34
C VAL A 50 -6.94 -1.55 19.25
N LEU A 51 -7.44 -2.48 18.41
CA LEU A 51 -6.66 -3.04 17.30
C LEU A 51 -6.33 -1.99 16.24
N TYR A 52 -7.29 -1.15 15.84
CA TYR A 52 -7.02 -0.05 14.91
C TYR A 52 -6.01 0.96 15.48
N THR A 53 -6.11 1.28 16.77
CA THR A 53 -5.11 2.14 17.44
C THR A 53 -3.72 1.52 17.38
N ALA A 54 -3.58 0.25 17.71
CA ALA A 54 -2.29 -0.45 17.62
C ALA A 54 -1.74 -0.45 16.20
N MET A 55 -2.57 -0.68 15.19
CA MET A 55 -2.16 -0.67 13.77
C MET A 55 -1.80 0.74 13.29
N GLY A 56 -2.52 1.76 13.71
CA GLY A 56 -2.17 3.16 13.40
C GLY A 56 -0.81 3.56 13.97
N LEU A 57 -0.53 3.18 15.23
CA LEU A 57 0.78 3.39 15.87
C LEU A 57 1.89 2.60 15.16
N ALA A 58 1.63 1.35 14.78
CA ALA A 58 2.59 0.55 14.02
C ALA A 58 2.91 1.18 12.66
N SER A 59 1.91 1.65 11.93
CA SER A 59 2.09 2.34 10.64
C SER A 59 2.90 3.64 10.80
N LEU A 60 2.64 4.43 11.85
CA LEU A 60 3.44 5.61 12.19
C LEU A 60 4.91 5.24 12.43
N ALA A 61 5.14 4.27 13.30
CA ALA A 61 6.50 3.83 13.66
C ALA A 61 7.27 3.31 12.43
N LEU A 62 6.63 2.52 11.57
CA LEU A 62 7.25 2.00 10.35
C LEU A 62 7.52 3.10 9.33
N GLY A 63 6.58 4.03 9.14
CA GLY A 63 6.78 5.17 8.26
C GLY A 63 7.95 6.04 8.72
N PHE A 64 8.04 6.38 10.00
CA PHE A 64 9.18 7.11 10.56
C PHE A 64 10.49 6.32 10.45
N ASN A 65 10.47 5.02 10.72
CA ASN A 65 11.66 4.18 10.57
C ASN A 65 12.18 4.20 9.13
N ALA A 66 11.29 4.10 8.14
CA ALA A 66 11.68 4.17 6.73
C ALA A 66 12.32 5.52 6.37
N VAL A 67 11.76 6.63 6.87
CA VAL A 67 12.33 7.96 6.68
C VAL A 67 13.69 8.08 7.37
N CYS A 68 13.78 7.73 8.66
CA CYS A 68 15.01 7.87 9.45
C CYS A 68 16.16 7.00 8.92
N LYS A 69 15.85 5.81 8.41
CA LYS A 69 16.83 4.90 7.83
C LYS A 69 17.41 5.42 6.52
N ASN A 70 16.59 5.98 5.67
CA ASN A 70 17.01 6.38 4.33
C ASN A 70 17.49 7.85 4.25
N MET A 71 17.02 8.73 5.14
CA MET A 71 17.39 10.16 5.12
C MET A 71 18.90 10.41 5.19
N PRO A 72 19.71 9.70 6.02
CA PRO A 72 21.15 9.89 6.06
C PRO A 72 21.88 9.48 4.78
N GLU A 73 21.27 8.57 3.98
CA GLU A 73 21.84 8.06 2.73
C GLU A 73 21.31 8.84 1.52
N SER A 74 20.40 9.80 1.73
CA SER A 74 19.81 10.61 0.67
C SER A 74 20.84 11.55 0.06
N ARG A 75 20.95 11.50 -1.26
CA ARG A 75 21.77 12.44 -2.05
C ARG A 75 21.07 13.78 -2.24
N TYR A 76 19.75 13.78 -2.20
CA TYR A 76 18.92 14.96 -2.42
C TYR A 76 17.92 15.17 -1.27
N PRO A 77 18.37 15.52 -0.04
CA PRO A 77 17.50 15.55 1.15
C PRO A 77 16.29 16.48 1.05
N VAL A 78 16.30 17.42 0.11
CA VAL A 78 15.18 18.35 -0.12
C VAL A 78 14.16 17.78 -1.11
N LEU A 79 14.54 16.75 -1.87
CA LEU A 79 13.69 16.18 -2.93
C LEU A 79 12.37 15.63 -2.38
N PHE A 80 12.37 15.04 -1.17
CA PHE A 80 11.14 14.54 -0.58
C PHE A 80 10.12 15.65 -0.29
N VAL A 81 10.56 16.83 0.12
CA VAL A 81 9.69 17.99 0.37
C VAL A 81 9.04 18.45 -0.93
N ILE A 82 9.85 18.57 -1.99
CA ILE A 82 9.38 18.93 -3.34
C ILE A 82 8.42 17.87 -3.85
N SER A 83 8.76 16.60 -3.64
CA SER A 83 7.92 15.46 -4.05
C SER A 83 6.55 15.48 -3.38
N LEU A 84 6.51 15.72 -2.06
CA LEU A 84 5.25 15.84 -1.33
C LEU A 84 4.44 17.05 -1.79
N ALA A 85 5.08 18.20 -1.97
CA ALA A 85 4.40 19.42 -2.40
C ALA A 85 3.79 19.25 -3.81
N LEU A 86 4.63 18.88 -4.79
CA LEU A 86 4.17 18.72 -6.18
C LEU A 86 3.17 17.55 -6.32
N GLY A 87 3.48 16.42 -5.70
CA GLY A 87 2.61 15.24 -5.77
C GLY A 87 1.25 15.46 -5.12
N SER A 88 1.21 16.16 -3.97
CA SER A 88 -0.05 16.51 -3.31
C SER A 88 -0.90 17.48 -4.14
N LEU A 89 -0.26 18.47 -4.77
CA LEU A 89 -0.94 19.39 -5.69
C LEU A 89 -1.52 18.63 -6.89
N LEU A 90 -0.71 17.80 -7.55
CA LEU A 90 -1.15 16.99 -8.69
C LEU A 90 -2.29 16.05 -8.28
N GLY A 91 -2.16 15.32 -7.19
CA GLY A 91 -3.19 14.40 -6.72
C GLY A 91 -4.48 15.10 -6.30
N THR A 92 -4.37 16.32 -5.74
CA THR A 92 -5.55 17.14 -5.40
C THR A 92 -6.20 17.71 -6.65
N MET A 93 -5.43 18.19 -7.65
CA MET A 93 -5.95 18.62 -8.93
C MET A 93 -6.67 17.47 -9.66
N MET A 94 -6.11 16.27 -9.61
CA MET A 94 -6.75 15.06 -10.16
C MET A 94 -7.92 14.58 -9.29
N ASN A 95 -8.06 15.10 -8.08
CA ASN A 95 -9.04 14.69 -7.08
C ASN A 95 -9.11 13.17 -6.92
N LEU A 96 -7.95 12.53 -6.72
CA LEU A 96 -7.84 11.06 -6.68
C LEU A 96 -8.70 10.47 -5.55
N ALA A 97 -8.64 11.04 -4.35
CA ALA A 97 -9.46 10.61 -3.21
C ALA A 97 -10.96 10.73 -3.53
N GLY A 98 -11.42 11.89 -4.03
CA GLY A 98 -12.83 12.11 -4.34
C GLY A 98 -13.33 11.25 -5.51
N ARG A 99 -12.52 11.03 -6.56
CA ARG A 99 -12.87 10.10 -7.66
C ARG A 99 -13.01 8.68 -7.13
N PHE A 100 -12.16 8.34 -6.19
CA PHE A 100 -12.17 7.05 -5.56
C PHE A 100 -13.43 6.87 -4.69
N ASP A 101 -13.74 7.84 -3.80
CA ASP A 101 -14.97 7.84 -3.00
C ASP A 101 -16.22 7.77 -3.90
N ALA A 102 -16.22 8.53 -5.00
CA ALA A 102 -17.30 8.48 -6.00
C ALA A 102 -17.41 7.10 -6.68
N LEU A 103 -16.28 6.41 -6.94
CA LEU A 103 -16.28 5.03 -7.47
C LEU A 103 -16.89 4.06 -6.46
N VAL A 104 -16.49 4.17 -5.19
CA VAL A 104 -17.04 3.39 -4.07
C VAL A 104 -18.55 3.60 -4.00
N ASP A 105 -19.00 4.86 -3.99
CA ASP A 105 -20.42 5.20 -3.89
C ASP A 105 -21.20 4.73 -5.12
N LYS A 106 -20.63 4.85 -6.32
CA LYS A 106 -21.25 4.36 -7.55
C LYS A 106 -21.41 2.84 -7.54
N LEU A 107 -20.43 2.12 -7.02
CA LEU A 107 -20.51 0.67 -6.86
C LEU A 107 -21.56 0.28 -5.80
N LYS A 108 -21.68 1.04 -4.71
CA LYS A 108 -22.73 0.86 -3.70
C LYS A 108 -24.12 1.13 -4.28
N ARG A 109 -24.31 2.22 -5.02
CA ARG A 109 -25.61 2.62 -5.61
C ARG A 109 -26.06 1.67 -6.74
N LYS A 110 -25.14 1.26 -7.65
CA LYS A 110 -25.50 0.36 -8.77
C LYS A 110 -26.06 -0.98 -8.30
N LYS A 111 -25.73 -1.39 -7.07
CA LYS A 111 -26.25 -2.62 -6.47
C LYS A 111 -27.57 -2.44 -5.73
N GLN A 112 -27.89 -1.23 -5.25
CA GLN A 112 -29.21 -0.93 -4.64
C GLN A 112 -30.33 -0.91 -5.67
N THR A 113 -30.07 -0.51 -6.91
CA THR A 113 -31.08 -0.48 -8.00
C THR A 113 -31.32 -1.85 -8.66
N ALA A 114 -30.43 -2.82 -8.47
CA ALA A 114 -30.55 -4.13 -9.14
C ALA A 114 -31.24 -5.22 -8.31
N SER A 115 -31.71 -4.94 -7.10
CA SER A 115 -32.29 -5.99 -6.24
C SER A 115 -33.45 -5.48 -5.40
N THR A 116 -34.64 -5.64 -5.95
CA THR A 116 -35.90 -5.35 -5.24
C THR A 116 -36.46 -6.53 -4.44
N ASN A 117 -35.81 -7.69 -4.39
CA ASN A 117 -36.34 -8.81 -3.61
C ASN A 117 -35.29 -9.89 -3.26
N LYS A 118 -34.48 -9.66 -2.21
CA LYS A 118 -33.96 -10.75 -1.34
C LYS A 118 -33.05 -10.22 -0.22
N PRO A 119 -33.34 -10.48 1.09
CA PRO A 119 -32.64 -9.84 2.22
C PRO A 119 -31.21 -10.31 2.49
N SER A 120 -30.80 -11.50 2.07
CA SER A 120 -29.49 -12.07 2.43
C SER A 120 -28.37 -11.85 1.41
N GLY A 121 -28.69 -11.67 0.13
CA GLY A 121 -27.67 -11.46 -0.92
C GLY A 121 -27.18 -10.01 -1.06
N GLN A 122 -27.99 -9.03 -0.62
CA GLN A 122 -27.65 -7.59 -0.70
C GLN A 122 -26.56 -7.23 0.30
N ASN A 123 -26.62 -7.74 1.51
CA ASN A 123 -25.66 -7.45 2.57
C ASN A 123 -24.25 -7.95 2.21
N LEU A 124 -24.14 -9.17 1.63
CA LEU A 124 -22.84 -9.71 1.24
C LEU A 124 -22.17 -8.92 0.11
N ALA A 125 -22.92 -8.52 -0.92
CA ALA A 125 -22.37 -7.76 -2.03
C ALA A 125 -21.87 -6.36 -1.60
N GLN A 126 -22.55 -5.76 -0.63
CA GLN A 126 -22.12 -4.49 -0.03
C GLN A 126 -20.86 -4.71 0.82
N GLY A 127 -20.83 -5.72 1.67
CA GLY A 127 -19.68 -6.07 2.48
C GLY A 127 -18.45 -6.38 1.64
N LEU A 128 -18.60 -7.19 0.59
CA LEU A 128 -17.52 -7.57 -0.32
C LEU A 128 -16.95 -6.34 -1.05
N SER A 129 -17.83 -5.45 -1.57
CA SER A 129 -17.37 -4.21 -2.21
C SER A 129 -16.61 -3.32 -1.23
N THR A 130 -17.13 -3.15 -0.01
CA THR A 130 -16.47 -2.34 1.04
C THR A 130 -15.12 -2.97 1.42
N GLY A 131 -15.07 -4.28 1.62
CA GLY A 131 -13.83 -4.99 1.95
C GLY A 131 -12.77 -4.87 0.86
N ILE A 132 -13.11 -5.16 -0.40
CA ILE A 132 -12.19 -5.02 -1.53
C ILE A 132 -11.61 -3.60 -1.60
N LEU A 133 -12.47 -2.60 -1.41
CA LEU A 133 -12.05 -1.22 -1.43
C LEU A 133 -11.08 -0.92 -0.28
N LEU A 134 -11.39 -1.33 0.94
CA LEU A 134 -10.52 -1.13 2.10
C LEU A 134 -9.16 -1.81 1.93
N TYR A 135 -9.14 -3.05 1.40
CA TYR A 135 -7.91 -3.82 1.22
C TYR A 135 -7.03 -3.29 0.08
N CYS A 136 -7.65 -2.87 -1.04
CA CYS A 136 -6.89 -2.47 -2.23
C CYS A 136 -6.39 -1.02 -2.19
N ILE A 137 -6.99 -0.12 -1.39
CA ILE A 137 -6.76 1.31 -1.50
C ILE A 137 -5.81 1.84 -0.47
N GLY A 138 -5.58 1.11 0.60
CA GLY A 138 -4.58 1.50 1.59
C GLY A 138 -3.22 1.77 0.94
N THR A 139 -2.54 2.83 1.38
CA THR A 139 -1.19 3.16 0.90
C THR A 139 -0.24 1.96 1.07
N LEU A 140 -0.39 1.20 2.15
CA LEU A 140 0.38 -0.03 2.42
C LEU A 140 0.11 -1.12 1.38
N SER A 141 -1.11 -1.19 0.83
CA SER A 141 -1.47 -2.18 -0.18
C SER A 141 -0.85 -1.91 -1.56
N ILE A 142 -0.39 -0.69 -1.81
CA ILE A 142 0.31 -0.27 -3.03
C ILE A 142 1.83 -0.27 -2.78
N LEU A 143 2.28 0.42 -1.73
CA LEU A 143 3.70 0.56 -1.42
C LEU A 143 4.34 -0.73 -0.92
N GLY A 144 3.59 -1.56 -0.20
CA GLY A 144 4.08 -2.84 0.30
C GLY A 144 4.60 -3.75 -0.80
N PRO A 145 3.80 -4.07 -1.84
CA PRO A 145 4.27 -4.86 -2.99
C PRO A 145 5.43 -4.23 -3.75
N ILE A 146 5.45 -2.91 -3.88
CA ILE A 146 6.54 -2.19 -4.55
C ILE A 146 7.84 -2.35 -3.75
N ASN A 147 7.81 -2.11 -2.44
CA ASN A 147 8.98 -2.29 -1.58
C ASN A 147 9.45 -3.74 -1.52
N SER A 148 8.52 -4.69 -1.45
CA SER A 148 8.85 -6.12 -1.54
C SER A 148 9.57 -6.47 -2.84
N ALA A 149 9.09 -5.96 -3.97
CA ALA A 149 9.68 -6.24 -5.29
C ALA A 149 11.05 -5.58 -5.48
N LEU A 150 11.24 -4.34 -5.02
CA LEU A 150 12.44 -3.53 -5.27
C LEU A 150 13.50 -3.70 -4.19
N LEU A 151 13.10 -3.74 -2.92
CA LEU A 151 13.99 -3.76 -1.75
C LEU A 151 14.04 -5.11 -1.05
N GLY A 152 13.13 -6.05 -1.39
CA GLY A 152 12.97 -7.30 -0.64
C GLY A 152 12.43 -7.09 0.78
N ASP A 153 11.88 -5.91 1.10
CA ASP A 153 11.34 -5.58 2.41
C ASP A 153 9.84 -5.89 2.47
N GLU A 154 9.50 -6.94 3.20
CA GLU A 154 8.13 -7.43 3.40
C GLU A 154 7.40 -6.74 4.57
N THR A 155 8.07 -5.86 5.32
CA THR A 155 7.56 -5.28 6.57
C THR A 155 6.23 -4.57 6.36
N PHE A 156 6.10 -3.79 5.28
CA PHE A 156 4.87 -3.07 4.97
C PHE A 156 3.72 -3.99 4.58
N LEU A 157 4.02 -5.06 3.82
CA LEU A 157 3.02 -6.07 3.47
C LEU A 157 2.55 -6.86 4.69
N LEU A 158 3.45 -7.25 5.59
CA LEU A 158 3.09 -7.95 6.82
C LEU A 158 2.27 -7.08 7.77
N THR A 159 2.59 -5.78 7.83
CA THR A 159 1.76 -4.81 8.58
C THR A 159 0.37 -4.69 7.97
N ASN A 160 0.29 -4.56 6.64
CA ASN A 160 -1.00 -4.53 5.94
C ASN A 160 -1.77 -5.84 6.15
N ALA A 161 -1.10 -6.99 6.13
CA ALA A 161 -1.71 -8.30 6.38
C ALA A 161 -2.36 -8.37 7.78
N THR A 162 -1.74 -7.73 8.78
CA THR A 162 -2.30 -7.67 10.13
C THR A 162 -3.56 -6.79 10.19
N LEU A 163 -3.54 -5.63 9.50
CA LEU A 163 -4.72 -4.78 9.32
C LEU A 163 -5.85 -5.52 8.61
N ASP A 164 -5.53 -6.19 7.52
CA ASP A 164 -6.50 -6.91 6.70
C ASP A 164 -7.07 -8.13 7.42
N LEU A 165 -6.30 -8.79 8.29
CA LEU A 165 -6.79 -9.85 9.18
C LEU A 165 -7.91 -9.35 10.10
N VAL A 166 -7.67 -8.22 10.77
CA VAL A 166 -8.64 -7.62 11.70
C VAL A 166 -9.87 -7.13 10.95
N THR A 167 -9.66 -6.38 9.88
CA THR A 167 -10.74 -5.82 9.06
C THR A 167 -11.60 -6.92 8.43
N SER A 168 -10.98 -7.99 7.91
CA SER A 168 -11.71 -9.13 7.32
C SER A 168 -12.50 -9.91 8.37
N ALA A 169 -11.98 -10.07 9.58
CA ALA A 169 -12.72 -10.70 10.67
C ALA A 169 -13.96 -9.89 11.06
N VAL A 170 -13.82 -8.56 11.16
CA VAL A 170 -14.93 -7.64 11.47
C VAL A 170 -16.00 -7.66 10.38
N LEU A 171 -15.58 -7.49 9.13
CA LEU A 171 -16.51 -7.48 8.00
C LEU A 171 -17.22 -8.83 7.84
N ALA A 172 -16.50 -9.95 8.01
CA ALA A 172 -17.09 -11.28 7.89
C ALA A 172 -18.03 -11.62 9.06
N ALA A 173 -17.80 -11.07 10.25
CA ALA A 173 -18.74 -11.19 11.36
C ALA A 173 -20.09 -10.53 11.03
N THR A 174 -20.09 -9.48 10.22
CA THR A 174 -21.31 -8.75 9.78
C THR A 174 -21.90 -9.36 8.50
N TYR A 175 -21.06 -9.62 7.49
CA TYR A 175 -21.49 -9.96 6.14
C TYR A 175 -21.39 -11.48 5.79
N GLY A 176 -20.75 -12.26 6.67
CA GLY A 176 -20.66 -13.72 6.56
C GLY A 176 -19.50 -14.23 5.72
N TYR A 177 -19.49 -15.54 5.46
CA TYR A 177 -18.40 -16.27 4.80
C TYR A 177 -18.02 -15.79 3.39
N GLY A 178 -18.93 -15.13 2.70
CA GLY A 178 -18.67 -14.64 1.35
C GLY A 178 -17.56 -13.59 1.27
N MET A 179 -17.12 -13.03 2.41
CA MET A 179 -16.00 -12.09 2.47
C MET A 179 -14.68 -12.72 2.01
N VAL A 180 -14.53 -14.04 2.07
CA VAL A 180 -13.37 -14.77 1.55
C VAL A 180 -13.08 -14.45 0.08
N TRP A 181 -14.09 -14.12 -0.73
CA TRP A 181 -13.92 -13.75 -2.14
C TRP A 181 -13.19 -12.42 -2.37
N ALA A 182 -12.93 -11.64 -1.33
CA ALA A 182 -12.07 -10.47 -1.42
C ALA A 182 -10.57 -10.82 -1.55
N ALA A 183 -10.16 -11.99 -1.03
CA ALA A 183 -8.77 -12.43 -1.02
C ALA A 183 -8.16 -12.57 -2.44
N PRO A 184 -8.78 -13.27 -3.42
CA PRO A 184 -8.24 -13.33 -4.76
C PRO A 184 -8.17 -11.96 -5.46
N VAL A 185 -9.09 -11.05 -5.16
CA VAL A 185 -9.05 -9.69 -5.72
C VAL A 185 -7.84 -8.92 -5.19
N LEU A 186 -7.58 -8.98 -3.87
CA LEU A 186 -6.39 -8.40 -3.27
C LEU A 186 -5.11 -9.03 -3.85
N PHE A 187 -5.06 -10.35 -3.98
CA PHE A 187 -3.91 -11.03 -4.55
C PHE A 187 -3.57 -10.51 -5.95
N CYS A 188 -4.57 -10.39 -6.82
CA CYS A 188 -4.39 -9.83 -8.16
C CYS A 188 -3.94 -8.36 -8.09
N TRP A 189 -4.51 -7.56 -7.20
CA TRP A 189 -4.17 -6.16 -7.03
C TRP A 189 -2.71 -5.97 -6.60
N GLN A 190 -2.32 -6.58 -5.49
CA GLN A 190 -0.96 -6.50 -4.97
C GLN A 190 0.04 -7.18 -5.90
N GLY A 191 -0.33 -8.31 -6.52
CA GLY A 191 0.46 -9.00 -7.52
C GLY A 191 0.75 -8.13 -8.74
N THR A 192 -0.21 -7.33 -9.19
CA THR A 192 -0.01 -6.39 -10.29
C THR A 192 1.04 -5.35 -9.94
N TRP A 193 0.95 -4.72 -8.76
CA TRP A 193 1.95 -3.75 -8.29
C TRP A 193 3.33 -4.37 -8.13
N TYR A 194 3.41 -5.58 -7.58
CA TYR A 194 4.65 -6.33 -7.45
C TYR A 194 5.28 -6.62 -8.81
N MET A 195 4.51 -7.11 -9.78
CA MET A 195 5.00 -7.43 -11.11
C MET A 195 5.45 -6.17 -11.87
N LEU A 196 4.68 -5.09 -11.78
CA LEU A 196 5.07 -3.79 -12.36
C LEU A 196 6.39 -3.30 -11.77
N ALA A 197 6.51 -3.29 -10.44
CA ALA A 197 7.74 -2.86 -9.77
C ALA A 197 8.93 -3.73 -10.18
N LYS A 198 8.76 -5.04 -10.27
CA LYS A 198 9.81 -5.97 -10.68
C LYS A 198 10.23 -5.79 -12.14
N MET A 199 9.31 -5.49 -13.04
CA MET A 199 9.64 -5.20 -14.46
C MET A 199 10.54 -3.96 -14.61
N PHE A 200 10.33 -2.95 -13.77
CA PHE A 200 11.10 -1.71 -13.79
C PHE A 200 12.31 -1.73 -12.83
N GLY A 201 12.41 -2.70 -11.92
CA GLY A 201 13.42 -2.74 -10.86
C GLY A 201 14.88 -2.75 -11.35
N ASN A 202 15.16 -3.33 -12.52
CA ASN A 202 16.51 -3.36 -13.10
C ASN A 202 16.97 -2.00 -13.67
N VAL A 203 16.06 -1.04 -13.79
CA VAL A 203 16.32 0.30 -14.36
C VAL A 203 16.40 1.35 -13.24
N ILE A 204 16.06 0.97 -12.01
CA ILE A 204 15.95 1.88 -10.86
C ILE A 204 17.27 1.89 -10.09
N PRO A 205 18.04 3.00 -10.06
CA PRO A 205 19.24 3.13 -9.25
C PRO A 205 18.93 3.09 -7.73
N ASP A 206 19.88 2.61 -6.92
CA ASP A 206 19.74 2.56 -5.46
C ASP A 206 19.47 3.94 -4.85
N GLU A 207 20.08 4.99 -5.40
CA GLU A 207 19.84 6.38 -4.99
C GLU A 207 18.35 6.78 -5.18
N MET A 208 17.73 6.40 -6.29
CA MET A 208 16.32 6.65 -6.54
C MET A 208 15.43 5.86 -5.58
N LEU A 209 15.79 4.61 -5.27
CA LEU A 209 15.08 3.79 -4.28
C LEU A 209 15.13 4.43 -2.88
N CYS A 210 16.26 5.00 -2.51
CA CYS A 210 16.43 5.73 -1.26
C CYS A 210 15.44 6.91 -1.16
N GLU A 211 15.40 7.77 -2.17
CA GLU A 211 14.49 8.93 -2.22
C GLU A 211 13.00 8.48 -2.24
N MET A 212 12.68 7.46 -3.02
CA MET A 212 11.33 6.87 -3.04
C MET A 212 10.94 6.30 -1.68
N SER A 213 11.87 5.68 -0.96
CA SER A 213 11.63 5.11 0.37
C SER A 213 11.34 6.18 1.43
N ILE A 214 11.98 7.36 1.33
CA ILE A 214 11.71 8.52 2.19
C ILE A 214 10.28 9.03 1.95
N VAL A 215 9.92 9.25 0.68
CA VAL A 215 8.56 9.68 0.32
C VAL A 215 7.54 8.63 0.74
N GLY A 216 7.78 7.37 0.42
CA GLY A 216 6.90 6.24 0.77
C GLY A 216 6.71 6.10 2.29
N GLY A 217 7.79 6.19 3.07
CA GLY A 217 7.74 6.19 4.54
C GLY A 217 6.87 7.32 5.09
N THR A 218 6.99 8.53 4.51
CA THR A 218 6.14 9.67 4.88
C THR A 218 4.66 9.40 4.58
N LEU A 219 4.35 8.79 3.44
CA LEU A 219 2.96 8.42 3.09
C LEU A 219 2.39 7.35 4.03
N ILE A 220 3.21 6.38 4.45
CA ILE A 220 2.82 5.35 5.41
C ILE A 220 2.56 5.97 6.79
N ALA A 221 3.41 6.90 7.24
CA ALA A 221 3.18 7.65 8.48
C ALA A 221 1.88 8.47 8.40
N ALA A 222 1.63 9.14 7.28
CA ALA A 222 0.39 9.87 7.05
C ALA A 222 -0.85 8.97 7.07
N SER A 223 -0.75 7.73 6.56
CA SER A 223 -1.81 6.71 6.69
C SER A 223 -2.04 6.30 8.14
N GLY A 224 -0.97 6.17 8.93
CA GLY A 224 -1.05 5.90 10.37
C GLY A 224 -1.85 6.96 11.11
N LEU A 225 -1.65 8.25 10.79
CA LEU A 225 -2.44 9.36 11.34
C LEU A 225 -3.93 9.24 11.00
N GLY A 226 -4.26 8.80 9.79
CA GLY A 226 -5.64 8.56 9.37
C GLY A 226 -6.28 7.38 10.11
N ILE A 227 -5.55 6.28 10.30
CA ILE A 227 -6.03 5.09 11.04
C ILE A 227 -6.30 5.44 12.52
N LEU A 228 -5.51 6.35 13.09
CA LEU A 228 -5.68 6.85 14.46
C LEU A 228 -6.77 7.90 14.61
N ASP A 229 -7.45 8.28 13.54
CA ASP A 229 -8.43 9.38 13.53
C ASP A 229 -7.87 10.75 13.99
N ILE A 230 -6.53 10.93 13.96
CA ILE A 230 -5.88 12.18 14.33
C ILE A 230 -6.04 13.20 13.19
N LYS A 231 -5.71 12.79 11.97
CA LYS A 231 -5.79 13.63 10.76
C LYS A 231 -5.94 12.77 9.53
N ASP A 232 -7.03 12.95 8.79
CA ASP A 232 -7.14 12.41 7.43
C ASP A 232 -6.29 13.24 6.46
N CYS A 233 -5.12 12.71 6.13
CA CYS A 233 -4.18 13.33 5.20
C CYS A 233 -4.56 13.09 3.73
N LYS A 234 -5.70 12.42 3.44
CA LYS A 234 -6.10 12.04 2.08
C LYS A 234 -4.95 11.41 1.30
N THR A 235 -4.34 10.38 1.88
CA THR A 235 -3.09 9.76 1.40
C THR A 235 -3.16 9.31 -0.07
N LEU A 236 -4.35 9.04 -0.61
CA LEU A 236 -4.56 8.80 -2.04
C LEU A 236 -4.17 9.99 -2.92
N ASN A 237 -4.42 11.22 -2.44
CA ASN A 237 -3.99 12.43 -3.16
C ASN A 237 -2.48 12.65 -3.05
N LEU A 238 -1.80 11.99 -2.10
CA LEU A 238 -0.35 12.06 -1.94
C LEU A 238 0.38 11.01 -2.79
N LEU A 239 -0.28 9.96 -3.31
CA LEU A 239 0.36 8.90 -4.10
C LEU A 239 1.21 9.39 -5.27
N PRO A 240 0.81 10.45 -6.04
CA PRO A 240 1.66 10.97 -7.11
C PRO A 240 3.04 11.44 -6.64
N SER A 241 3.22 11.76 -5.35
CA SER A 241 4.53 12.15 -4.79
C SER A 241 5.61 11.09 -4.98
N LEU A 242 5.22 9.81 -5.03
CA LEU A 242 6.14 8.70 -5.24
C LEU A 242 6.80 8.72 -6.63
N PHE A 243 6.12 9.30 -7.60
CA PHE A 243 6.62 9.37 -8.98
C PHE A 243 7.54 10.57 -9.21
N VAL A 244 7.54 11.58 -8.32
CA VAL A 244 8.38 12.77 -8.49
C VAL A 244 9.88 12.44 -8.44
N PRO A 245 10.40 11.62 -7.49
CA PRO A 245 11.79 11.17 -7.54
C PRO A 245 12.12 10.44 -8.84
N VAL A 246 11.22 9.58 -9.34
CA VAL A 246 11.42 8.84 -10.59
C VAL A 246 11.60 9.82 -11.76
N VAL A 247 10.72 10.82 -11.88
CA VAL A 247 10.81 11.84 -12.94
C VAL A 247 12.09 12.66 -12.80
N PHE A 248 12.47 13.01 -11.57
CA PHE A 248 13.69 13.76 -11.29
C PHE A 248 14.94 13.01 -11.77
N PHE A 249 15.08 11.72 -11.41
CA PHE A 249 16.21 10.89 -11.83
C PHE A 249 16.23 10.64 -13.35
N LEU A 250 15.07 10.47 -13.98
CA LEU A 250 14.97 10.35 -15.44
C LEU A 250 15.46 11.62 -16.14
N ILE A 251 15.08 12.80 -15.65
CA ILE A 251 15.52 14.07 -16.20
C ILE A 251 17.02 14.24 -15.98
N ASN A 252 17.52 13.95 -14.79
CA ASN A 252 18.95 14.07 -14.46
C ASN A 252 19.80 13.17 -15.37
N ASN A 253 19.40 11.92 -15.55
CA ASN A 253 20.06 10.98 -16.44
C ASN A 253 20.02 11.44 -17.91
N LEU A 254 18.92 12.03 -18.36
CA LEU A 254 18.80 12.60 -19.70
C LEU A 254 19.77 13.79 -19.90
N VAL A 255 19.87 14.67 -18.90
CA VAL A 255 20.77 15.84 -18.92
C VAL A 255 22.23 15.40 -18.93
N GLU A 256 22.62 14.41 -18.13
CA GLU A 256 23.96 13.84 -18.11
C GLU A 256 24.32 13.21 -19.45
N ASN A 257 23.40 12.47 -20.07
CA ASN A 257 23.61 11.85 -21.39
C ASN A 257 23.69 12.86 -22.55
N LEU A 258 23.12 14.05 -22.38
CA LEU A 258 23.20 15.12 -23.37
C LEU A 258 24.48 15.98 -23.25
N ASN A 259 25.40 15.66 -22.33
CA ASN A 259 26.64 16.42 -22.06
C ASN A 259 26.38 17.93 -21.84
N LEU A 260 25.29 18.27 -21.15
CA LEU A 260 24.89 19.65 -20.88
C LEU A 260 25.54 20.25 -19.61
N TRP A 261 26.46 19.48 -18.97
CA TRP A 261 27.30 19.93 -17.83
C TRP A 261 28.70 19.32 -17.93
#